data_4bb1c92843681fb13617bccba5eec2ce
#
_entry.id   4bb1c92843681fb13617bccba5eec2ce
#
_cell.length_a   1.000
_cell.length_b   1.000
_cell.length_c   1.000
_cell.angle_alpha   90.00
_cell.angle_beta   90.00
_cell.angle_gamma   90.00
#
_symmetry.space_group_name_H-M   'P 1'
#
loop_
_entity.id
_entity.type
_entity.pdbx_description
1 polymer ?
#
loop_
_entity_poly.entity_id
_entity_poly.type
_entity_poly.pdbx_seq_one_letter_code
_entity_poly.pdbx_strand_id
1 'polypeptide(L)'
;MRILIIGGSHAGISAAKYLKSLIPTSEVILIEQTNVLGFIPSSINFVFDQVFSIDNLDKGEVITSEQLQSMGITVLLKTRATELRPAKQEVVIQNSGTLSESCLSYDILILAMGSSKLAIAELGVGTSLSRVLSYKNPYETKQAYEKLSSAQNITIIGAGLIGLELATSLAKDPTKKITIVEQMGRPLFRYFDPDMTKILLSAIPPRVNFRLGETFSGLKLTGDQKVVTTCGDSSFPTDAAVLALNPRPTIDLIPTSIELEFDSTVKVNKHMQTTDPNIYAIGDLVKVPFGSMVEKAYLPLISIAKKTALAAARHISGSSNRGITESQRTIGTFLFGLYMGSTGITSEESVLLNIETQAFTKKFSYFSQVNYQDRFSLTLKI
;
A
#
# COMPACT_ATOMS: atom_id res chain seq x y z
N MET A 1 24.93 14.40 14.27
CA MET A 1 23.70 13.63 14.55
C MET A 1 23.61 12.54 13.51
N ARG A 2 23.56 11.29 13.97
CA ARG A 2 23.40 10.09 13.12
C ARG A 2 21.95 9.66 13.11
N ILE A 3 21.34 9.57 11.91
CA ILE A 3 19.94 9.21 11.71
C ILE A 3 19.89 7.92 10.90
N LEU A 4 19.32 6.87 11.47
CA LEU A 4 19.04 5.63 10.78
C LEU A 4 17.58 5.62 10.30
N ILE A 5 17.35 5.13 9.09
CA ILE A 5 16.02 4.96 8.50
C ILE A 5 15.88 3.52 8.03
N ILE A 6 14.91 2.79 8.55
CA ILE A 6 14.66 1.39 8.17
C ILE A 6 13.48 1.35 7.19
N GLY A 7 13.76 0.97 5.94
CA GLY A 7 12.80 0.87 4.84
C GLY A 7 13.04 1.90 3.74
N GLY A 8 13.41 1.41 2.55
CA GLY A 8 13.78 2.19 1.36
C GLY A 8 12.64 2.41 0.39
N SER A 9 11.37 2.49 0.86
CA SER A 9 10.21 2.85 0.03
C SER A 9 9.87 4.34 0.20
N HIS A 10 8.69 4.76 -0.26
CA HIS A 10 8.28 6.17 -0.36
C HIS A 10 8.44 6.97 0.93
N ALA A 11 8.12 6.39 2.09
CA ALA A 11 8.25 7.06 3.39
C ALA A 11 9.71 7.30 3.74
N GLY A 12 10.54 6.25 3.71
CA GLY A 12 11.96 6.34 4.10
C GLY A 12 12.78 7.20 3.14
N ILE A 13 12.59 7.06 1.83
CA ILE A 13 13.23 7.91 0.83
C ILE A 13 12.87 9.39 1.06
N SER A 14 11.59 9.68 1.30
CA SER A 14 11.15 11.05 1.56
C SER A 14 11.74 11.60 2.85
N ALA A 15 11.78 10.81 3.92
CA ALA A 15 12.40 11.20 5.18
C ALA A 15 13.89 11.50 5.00
N ALA A 16 14.64 10.62 4.32
CA ALA A 16 16.05 10.80 4.05
C ALA A 16 16.34 12.11 3.29
N LYS A 17 15.57 12.38 2.24
CA LYS A 17 15.69 13.61 1.44
C LYS A 17 15.35 14.86 2.26
N TYR A 18 14.26 14.86 3.01
CA TYR A 18 13.86 16.00 3.84
C TYR A 18 14.90 16.27 4.95
N LEU A 19 15.37 15.22 5.62
CA LEU A 19 16.37 15.37 6.68
C LEU A 19 17.68 15.92 6.11
N LYS A 20 18.15 15.40 4.99
CA LYS A 20 19.39 15.90 4.39
C LYS A 20 19.27 17.35 3.92
N SER A 21 18.09 17.76 3.45
CA SER A 21 17.80 19.16 3.10
C SER A 21 17.72 20.09 4.32
N LEU A 22 17.10 19.62 5.42
CA LEU A 22 16.88 20.42 6.62
C LEU A 22 18.09 20.43 7.58
N ILE A 23 18.88 19.35 7.58
CA ILE A 23 20.09 19.18 8.42
C ILE A 23 21.24 18.66 7.54
N PRO A 24 21.86 19.48 6.69
CA PRO A 24 22.88 19.03 5.75
C PRO A 24 24.09 18.34 6.39
N THR A 25 24.39 18.68 7.64
CA THR A 25 25.52 18.10 8.41
C THR A 25 25.20 16.75 9.06
N SER A 26 23.94 16.29 9.02
CA SER A 26 23.58 14.99 9.58
C SER A 26 24.14 13.83 8.75
N GLU A 27 24.51 12.75 9.43
CA GLU A 27 24.78 11.45 8.83
C GLU A 27 23.45 10.71 8.69
N VAL A 28 22.93 10.56 7.44
CA VAL A 28 21.69 9.87 7.16
C VAL A 28 22.00 8.54 6.50
N ILE A 29 21.54 7.44 7.09
CA ILE A 29 21.74 6.07 6.62
C ILE A 29 20.37 5.44 6.36
N LEU A 30 20.11 5.06 5.11
CA LEU A 30 18.89 4.37 4.68
C LEU A 30 19.18 2.88 4.50
N ILE A 31 18.43 2.05 5.21
CA ILE A 31 18.58 0.59 5.24
C ILE A 31 17.41 -0.02 4.46
N GLU A 32 17.69 -0.80 3.42
CA GLU A 32 16.68 -1.49 2.60
C GLU A 32 17.05 -2.97 2.42
N GLN A 33 16.09 -3.84 2.72
CA GLN A 33 16.29 -5.30 2.67
C GLN A 33 16.38 -5.87 1.25
N THR A 34 15.83 -5.15 0.26
CA THR A 34 15.88 -5.53 -1.15
C THR A 34 17.01 -4.79 -1.88
N ASN A 35 17.13 -5.02 -3.18
CA ASN A 35 18.05 -4.29 -4.05
C ASN A 35 17.38 -3.11 -4.77
N VAL A 36 16.09 -2.82 -4.49
CA VAL A 36 15.28 -1.83 -5.20
C VAL A 36 14.74 -0.78 -4.22
N LEU A 37 14.88 0.49 -4.56
CA LEU A 37 14.33 1.62 -3.81
C LEU A 37 13.00 2.08 -4.40
N GLY A 38 12.05 2.45 -3.55
CA GLY A 38 10.79 3.05 -4.01
C GLY A 38 9.92 2.12 -4.85
N PHE A 39 10.00 0.80 -4.62
CA PHE A 39 9.19 -0.16 -5.36
C PHE A 39 7.69 0.15 -5.24
N ILE A 40 6.99 0.10 -6.37
CA ILE A 40 5.54 0.31 -6.47
C ILE A 40 4.86 -1.03 -6.76
N PRO A 41 4.13 -1.63 -5.82
CA PRO A 41 3.48 -2.92 -6.03
C PRO A 41 2.56 -2.97 -7.25
N SER A 42 1.80 -1.90 -7.53
CA SER A 42 0.92 -1.80 -8.70
C SER A 42 1.67 -1.73 -10.05
N SER A 43 3.01 -1.72 -10.05
CA SER A 43 3.81 -1.78 -11.28
C SER A 43 3.56 -3.04 -12.11
N ILE A 44 3.07 -4.12 -11.50
CA ILE A 44 2.63 -5.33 -12.21
C ILE A 44 1.56 -5.01 -13.26
N ASN A 45 0.68 -4.04 -13.01
CA ASN A 45 -0.36 -3.64 -13.93
C ASN A 45 0.25 -3.06 -15.21
N PHE A 46 1.29 -2.23 -15.08
CA PHE A 46 2.00 -1.68 -16.24
C PHE A 46 2.72 -2.74 -17.07
N VAL A 47 3.14 -3.85 -16.44
CA VAL A 47 3.72 -4.99 -17.18
C VAL A 47 2.62 -5.70 -17.99
N PHE A 48 1.45 -5.97 -17.40
CA PHE A 48 0.31 -6.53 -18.14
C PHE A 48 -0.21 -5.58 -19.22
N ASP A 49 -0.12 -4.28 -18.98
CA ASP A 49 -0.47 -3.24 -19.94
C ASP A 49 0.60 -3.00 -21.01
N GLN A 50 1.71 -3.78 -20.99
CA GLN A 50 2.82 -3.69 -21.94
C GLN A 50 3.53 -2.31 -21.97
N VAL A 51 3.44 -1.56 -20.88
CA VAL A 51 4.13 -0.26 -20.75
C VAL A 51 5.64 -0.48 -20.55
N PHE A 52 6.03 -1.52 -19.80
CA PHE A 52 7.41 -1.96 -19.67
C PHE A 52 7.51 -3.48 -19.42
N SER A 53 8.71 -4.05 -19.64
CA SER A 53 8.96 -5.48 -19.42
C SER A 53 9.07 -5.82 -17.95
N ILE A 54 8.69 -7.04 -17.59
CA ILE A 54 8.87 -7.62 -16.25
C ILE A 54 10.34 -7.56 -15.79
N ASP A 55 11.30 -7.62 -16.70
CA ASP A 55 12.72 -7.54 -16.39
C ASP A 55 13.19 -6.13 -16.02
N ASN A 56 12.32 -5.14 -16.20
CA ASN A 56 12.56 -3.74 -15.86
C ASN A 56 11.81 -3.30 -14.59
N LEU A 57 11.27 -4.23 -13.80
CA LEU A 57 10.59 -3.89 -12.54
C LEU A 57 11.50 -3.14 -11.55
N ASP A 58 12.79 -3.45 -11.57
CA ASP A 58 13.82 -2.77 -10.79
C ASP A 58 14.18 -1.39 -11.36
N LYS A 59 13.94 -1.16 -12.65
CA LYS A 59 14.18 0.14 -13.31
C LYS A 59 13.02 1.12 -13.13
N GLY A 60 11.89 0.69 -12.59
CA GLY A 60 10.77 1.54 -12.14
C GLY A 60 11.06 2.27 -10.83
N GLU A 61 12.32 2.36 -10.42
CA GLU A 61 12.75 3.06 -9.22
C GLU A 61 12.36 4.53 -9.27
N VAL A 62 11.75 4.99 -8.17
CA VAL A 62 11.45 6.43 -8.00
C VAL A 62 12.72 7.26 -7.88
N ILE A 63 13.82 6.62 -7.42
CA ILE A 63 15.15 7.22 -7.27
C ILE A 63 16.19 6.11 -7.12
N THR A 64 17.36 6.25 -7.73
CA THR A 64 18.44 5.28 -7.60
C THR A 64 19.29 5.50 -6.34
N SER A 65 20.05 4.47 -5.94
CA SER A 65 20.98 4.59 -4.80
C SER A 65 22.06 5.65 -5.04
N GLU A 66 22.57 5.75 -6.29
CA GLU A 66 23.56 6.73 -6.69
C GLU A 66 23.03 8.17 -6.57
N GLN A 67 21.75 8.39 -6.91
CA GLN A 67 21.11 9.69 -6.74
C GLN A 67 20.98 10.08 -5.26
N LEU A 68 20.62 9.14 -4.37
CA LEU A 68 20.59 9.40 -2.93
C LEU A 68 22.01 9.64 -2.37
N GLN A 69 23.00 8.87 -2.82
CA GLN A 69 24.40 9.05 -2.42
C GLN A 69 24.95 10.41 -2.86
N SER A 70 24.61 10.88 -4.05
CA SER A 70 24.97 12.23 -4.50
C SER A 70 24.38 13.36 -3.64
N MET A 71 23.27 13.07 -2.93
CA MET A 71 22.68 13.97 -1.93
C MET A 71 23.34 13.82 -0.54
N GLY A 72 24.38 12.98 -0.39
CA GLY A 72 25.06 12.71 0.88
C GLY A 72 24.29 11.77 1.82
N ILE A 73 23.45 10.88 1.28
CA ILE A 73 22.71 9.85 2.02
C ILE A 73 23.42 8.52 1.80
N THR A 74 23.80 7.84 2.88
CA THR A 74 24.34 6.47 2.80
C THR A 74 23.20 5.49 2.58
N VAL A 75 23.30 4.62 1.59
CA VAL A 75 22.26 3.62 1.26
C VAL A 75 22.85 2.21 1.45
N LEU A 76 22.21 1.42 2.29
CA LEU A 76 22.55 0.02 2.53
C LEU A 76 21.44 -0.87 1.93
N LEU A 77 21.64 -1.31 0.68
CA LEU A 77 20.75 -2.27 0.00
C LEU A 77 21.05 -3.69 0.44
N LYS A 78 20.11 -4.62 0.19
CA LYS A 78 20.21 -6.04 0.58
C LYS A 78 20.58 -6.20 2.06
N THR A 79 20.14 -5.25 2.89
CA THR A 79 20.47 -5.17 4.31
C THR A 79 19.18 -5.13 5.12
N ARG A 80 18.95 -6.16 5.91
CA ARG A 80 17.77 -6.30 6.77
C ARG A 80 18.10 -5.90 8.19
N ALA A 81 17.29 -5.05 8.81
CA ALA A 81 17.29 -4.86 10.24
C ALA A 81 16.64 -6.09 10.90
N THR A 82 17.32 -6.70 11.86
CA THR A 82 16.90 -7.95 12.51
C THR A 82 16.52 -7.78 13.97
N GLU A 83 17.07 -6.76 14.64
CA GLU A 83 16.76 -6.46 16.06
C GLU A 83 16.90 -4.97 16.33
N LEU A 84 15.97 -4.41 17.12
CA LEU A 84 16.08 -3.08 17.69
C LEU A 84 16.46 -3.18 19.18
N ARG A 85 17.44 -2.38 19.60
CA ARG A 85 17.89 -2.24 20.97
C ARG A 85 17.76 -0.79 21.46
N PRO A 86 16.52 -0.32 21.75
CA PRO A 86 16.29 1.09 22.08
C PRO A 86 17.13 1.60 23.24
N ALA A 87 17.26 0.82 24.32
CA ALA A 87 18.05 1.20 25.49
C ALA A 87 19.54 1.44 25.20
N LYS A 88 20.06 0.86 24.11
CA LYS A 88 21.45 1.07 23.65
C LYS A 88 21.53 2.01 22.46
N GLN A 89 20.41 2.45 21.92
CA GLN A 89 20.31 3.20 20.67
C GLN A 89 21.03 2.49 19.50
N GLU A 90 20.77 1.18 19.35
CA GLU A 90 21.41 0.33 18.36
C GLU A 90 20.38 -0.43 17.52
N VAL A 91 20.74 -0.69 16.27
CA VAL A 91 20.04 -1.58 15.33
C VAL A 91 21.00 -2.67 14.89
N VAL A 92 20.60 -3.93 15.03
CA VAL A 92 21.31 -5.05 14.42
C VAL A 92 20.85 -5.20 12.98
N ILE A 93 21.80 -5.26 12.06
CA ILE A 93 21.55 -5.44 10.63
C ILE A 93 22.26 -6.67 10.12
N GLN A 94 21.65 -7.32 9.14
CA GLN A 94 22.20 -8.49 8.45
C GLN A 94 22.21 -8.24 6.95
N ASN A 95 23.35 -8.45 6.31
CA ASN A 95 23.46 -8.40 4.87
C ASN A 95 22.95 -9.71 4.26
N SER A 96 21.97 -9.63 3.36
CA SER A 96 21.32 -10.81 2.76
C SER A 96 22.24 -11.64 1.84
N GLY A 97 23.34 -11.07 1.34
CA GLY A 97 24.30 -11.76 0.48
C GLY A 97 25.37 -12.52 1.25
N THR A 98 25.90 -11.91 2.31
CA THR A 98 27.01 -12.48 3.11
C THR A 98 26.53 -13.12 4.41
N LEU A 99 25.27 -12.88 4.80
CA LEU A 99 24.72 -13.25 6.11
C LEU A 99 25.49 -12.67 7.31
N SER A 100 26.39 -11.72 7.05
CA SER A 100 27.15 -11.06 8.11
C SER A 100 26.23 -10.11 8.90
N GLU A 101 26.36 -10.18 10.22
CA GLU A 101 25.67 -9.26 11.13
C GLU A 101 26.62 -8.13 11.56
N SER A 102 26.05 -6.97 11.75
CA SER A 102 26.72 -5.80 12.34
C SER A 102 25.73 -4.97 13.14
N CYS A 103 26.24 -4.06 13.95
CA CYS A 103 25.44 -3.20 14.79
C CYS A 103 25.68 -1.74 14.42
N LEU A 104 24.62 -0.98 14.22
CA LEU A 104 24.67 0.45 13.94
C LEU A 104 24.06 1.23 15.10
N SER A 105 24.80 2.19 15.64
CA SER A 105 24.29 3.14 16.63
C SER A 105 23.56 4.29 15.96
N TYR A 106 22.61 4.92 16.65
CA TYR A 106 21.87 6.08 16.17
C TYR A 106 21.64 7.12 17.28
N ASP A 107 21.53 8.37 16.89
CA ASP A 107 20.93 9.42 17.73
C ASP A 107 19.41 9.44 17.52
N ILE A 108 18.96 9.23 16.27
CA ILE A 108 17.55 9.16 15.87
C ILE A 108 17.34 7.94 14.97
N LEU A 109 16.25 7.23 15.21
CA LEU A 109 15.79 6.11 14.39
C LEU A 109 14.43 6.42 13.77
N ILE A 110 14.27 6.17 12.47
CA ILE A 110 12.98 6.28 11.76
C ILE A 110 12.58 4.91 11.24
N LEU A 111 11.45 4.44 11.72
CA LEU A 111 10.81 3.20 11.28
C LEU A 111 9.90 3.50 10.08
N ALA A 112 10.25 2.98 8.92
CA ALA A 112 9.56 3.18 7.64
C ALA A 112 9.32 1.84 6.90
N MET A 113 9.18 0.72 7.65
CA MET A 113 9.07 -0.64 7.12
C MET A 113 7.75 -0.89 6.36
N GLY A 114 6.83 0.05 6.39
CA GLY A 114 5.60 -0.03 5.63
C GLY A 114 4.64 -1.11 6.11
N SER A 115 3.97 -1.76 5.17
CA SER A 115 2.94 -2.75 5.44
C SER A 115 3.25 -4.09 4.79
N SER A 116 2.91 -5.16 5.50
CA SER A 116 2.99 -6.54 5.02
C SER A 116 1.63 -7.03 4.50
N LYS A 117 1.64 -8.14 3.77
CA LYS A 117 0.43 -8.91 3.48
C LYS A 117 -0.10 -9.54 4.78
N LEU A 118 -1.41 -9.75 4.84
CA LEU A 118 -1.98 -10.68 5.81
C LEU A 118 -1.23 -12.01 5.73
N ALA A 119 -0.82 -12.55 6.88
CA ALA A 119 -0.23 -13.87 6.90
C ALA A 119 -1.24 -14.86 6.34
N ILE A 120 -0.84 -15.66 5.34
CA ILE A 120 -1.72 -16.64 4.68
C ILE A 120 -2.25 -17.64 5.72
N ALA A 121 -1.48 -17.91 6.78
CA ALA A 121 -1.90 -18.73 7.92
C ALA A 121 -3.14 -18.15 8.65
N GLU A 122 -3.30 -16.83 8.70
CA GLU A 122 -4.47 -16.18 9.30
C GLU A 122 -5.75 -16.35 8.47
N LEU A 123 -5.60 -16.71 7.21
CA LEU A 123 -6.72 -16.92 6.28
C LEU A 123 -7.22 -18.37 6.27
N GLY A 124 -6.76 -19.23 7.20
CA GLY A 124 -7.16 -20.64 7.26
C GLY A 124 -6.73 -21.48 6.06
N VAL A 125 -5.74 -20.99 5.31
CA VAL A 125 -5.29 -21.61 4.07
C VAL A 125 -4.31 -22.73 4.36
N GLY A 126 -4.63 -23.95 3.95
CA GLY A 126 -3.71 -25.09 3.97
C GLY A 126 -2.45 -24.83 3.14
N THR A 127 -1.39 -25.53 3.46
CA THR A 127 0.03 -25.29 3.20
C THR A 127 0.53 -25.26 1.75
N SER A 128 -0.27 -25.26 0.71
CA SER A 128 0.25 -25.16 -0.65
C SER A 128 -0.01 -23.80 -1.28
N LEU A 129 0.89 -22.90 -1.02
CA LEU A 129 0.77 -21.47 -1.23
C LEU A 129 1.32 -20.99 -2.57
N SER A 130 1.82 -21.89 -3.42
CA SER A 130 2.45 -21.51 -4.68
C SER A 130 1.51 -20.85 -5.70
N ARG A 131 0.18 -20.97 -5.51
CA ARG A 131 -0.85 -20.37 -6.37
C ARG A 131 -1.64 -19.24 -5.68
N VAL A 132 -1.27 -18.92 -4.44
CA VAL A 132 -1.79 -17.76 -3.72
C VAL A 132 -0.76 -16.64 -3.81
N LEU A 133 -1.11 -15.60 -4.52
CA LEU A 133 -0.18 -14.59 -4.99
C LEU A 133 -0.33 -13.28 -4.24
N SER A 134 0.79 -12.64 -4.02
CA SER A 134 0.90 -11.22 -3.67
C SER A 134 2.03 -10.61 -4.50
N TYR A 135 2.12 -9.30 -4.52
CA TYR A 135 3.14 -8.57 -5.28
C TYR A 135 3.64 -7.33 -4.53
N LYS A 136 3.96 -7.54 -3.25
CA LYS A 136 4.44 -6.47 -2.34
C LYS A 136 5.92 -6.09 -2.54
N ASN A 137 6.68 -6.91 -3.22
CA ASN A 137 8.10 -6.67 -3.53
C ASN A 137 8.43 -7.17 -4.94
N PRO A 138 9.59 -6.80 -5.53
CA PRO A 138 9.95 -7.18 -6.90
C PRO A 138 9.95 -8.69 -7.15
N TYR A 139 10.43 -9.48 -6.19
CA TYR A 139 10.49 -10.94 -6.31
C TYR A 139 9.08 -11.57 -6.37
N GLU A 140 8.21 -11.20 -5.42
CA GLU A 140 6.81 -11.65 -5.43
C GLU A 140 6.09 -11.21 -6.71
N THR A 141 6.36 -9.99 -7.17
CA THR A 141 5.75 -9.44 -8.39
C THR A 141 6.14 -10.25 -9.62
N LYS A 142 7.40 -10.63 -9.75
CA LYS A 142 7.87 -11.49 -10.86
C LYS A 142 7.18 -12.85 -10.82
N GLN A 143 7.11 -13.50 -9.66
CA GLN A 143 6.40 -14.76 -9.48
C GLN A 143 4.90 -14.64 -9.78
N ALA A 144 4.26 -13.57 -9.31
CA ALA A 144 2.85 -13.32 -9.58
C ALA A 144 2.60 -13.12 -11.07
N TYR A 145 3.44 -12.35 -11.76
CA TYR A 145 3.33 -12.13 -13.20
C TYR A 145 3.44 -13.44 -13.98
N GLU A 146 4.44 -14.29 -13.71
CA GLU A 146 4.65 -15.58 -14.39
C GLU A 146 3.40 -16.46 -14.26
N LYS A 147 2.84 -16.56 -13.05
CA LYS A 147 1.67 -17.40 -12.79
C LYS A 147 0.38 -16.83 -13.37
N LEU A 148 0.17 -15.53 -13.23
CA LEU A 148 -1.02 -14.86 -13.76
C LEU A 148 -0.99 -14.84 -15.30
N SER A 149 0.18 -14.79 -15.93
CA SER A 149 0.30 -14.84 -17.39
C SER A 149 -0.22 -16.17 -17.95
N SER A 150 0.07 -17.30 -17.30
CA SER A 150 -0.37 -18.64 -17.71
C SER A 150 -1.78 -19.03 -17.23
N ALA A 151 -2.32 -18.35 -16.20
CA ALA A 151 -3.62 -18.65 -15.60
C ALA A 151 -4.75 -18.16 -16.50
N GLN A 152 -5.82 -18.96 -16.63
CA GLN A 152 -7.05 -18.58 -17.34
C GLN A 152 -8.17 -18.18 -16.37
N ASN A 153 -8.35 -18.92 -15.27
CA ASN A 153 -9.34 -18.63 -14.24
C ASN A 153 -8.63 -18.04 -13.02
N ILE A 154 -8.81 -16.75 -12.80
CA ILE A 154 -8.12 -15.98 -11.75
C ILE A 154 -9.13 -15.50 -10.72
N THR A 155 -8.85 -15.71 -9.45
CA THR A 155 -9.64 -15.14 -8.36
C THR A 155 -8.87 -14.01 -7.70
N ILE A 156 -9.51 -12.86 -7.52
CA ILE A 156 -8.97 -11.71 -6.79
C ILE A 156 -9.81 -11.54 -5.53
N ILE A 157 -9.15 -11.59 -4.37
CA ILE A 157 -9.78 -11.41 -3.07
C ILE A 157 -9.64 -9.94 -2.65
N GLY A 158 -10.77 -9.23 -2.68
CA GLY A 158 -10.87 -7.79 -2.42
C GLY A 158 -11.14 -6.95 -3.66
N ALA A 159 -12.27 -6.21 -3.66
CA ALA A 159 -12.65 -5.26 -4.69
C ALA A 159 -12.26 -3.81 -4.33
N GLY A 160 -11.11 -3.64 -3.67
CA GLY A 160 -10.45 -2.35 -3.46
C GLY A 160 -9.67 -1.89 -4.70
N LEU A 161 -8.96 -0.76 -4.59
CA LEU A 161 -8.15 -0.20 -5.70
C LEU A 161 -7.18 -1.23 -6.29
N ILE A 162 -6.39 -1.89 -5.45
CA ILE A 162 -5.37 -2.86 -5.87
C ILE A 162 -5.99 -4.00 -6.68
N GLY A 163 -7.09 -4.58 -6.19
CA GLY A 163 -7.76 -5.70 -6.86
C GLY A 163 -8.38 -5.29 -8.19
N LEU A 164 -9.01 -4.12 -8.25
CA LEU A 164 -9.66 -3.64 -9.48
C LEU A 164 -8.67 -3.14 -10.53
N GLU A 165 -7.57 -2.53 -10.14
CA GLU A 165 -6.50 -2.15 -11.06
C GLU A 165 -5.88 -3.39 -11.71
N LEU A 166 -5.60 -4.44 -10.92
CA LEU A 166 -5.12 -5.71 -11.45
C LEU A 166 -6.16 -6.35 -12.38
N ALA A 167 -7.43 -6.40 -11.97
CA ALA A 167 -8.51 -6.94 -12.80
C ALA A 167 -8.66 -6.17 -14.13
N THR A 168 -8.49 -4.84 -14.09
CA THR A 168 -8.52 -3.98 -15.28
C THR A 168 -7.45 -4.38 -16.30
N SER A 169 -6.22 -4.57 -15.83
CA SER A 169 -5.09 -4.95 -16.69
C SER A 169 -5.23 -6.38 -17.21
N LEU A 170 -5.58 -7.34 -16.34
CA LEU A 170 -5.79 -8.73 -16.73
C LEU A 170 -6.96 -8.92 -17.71
N ALA A 171 -8.02 -8.12 -17.56
CA ALA A 171 -9.20 -8.21 -18.43
C ALA A 171 -8.93 -7.77 -19.89
N LYS A 172 -7.77 -7.20 -20.20
CA LYS A 172 -7.36 -6.90 -21.59
C LYS A 172 -7.08 -8.18 -22.38
N ASP A 173 -6.68 -9.26 -21.70
CA ASP A 173 -6.53 -10.59 -22.30
C ASP A 173 -7.90 -11.28 -22.37
N PRO A 174 -8.43 -11.54 -23.58
CA PRO A 174 -9.76 -12.14 -23.77
C PRO A 174 -9.85 -13.59 -23.29
N THR A 175 -8.74 -14.27 -23.07
CA THR A 175 -8.72 -15.68 -22.62
C THR A 175 -8.90 -15.81 -21.10
N LYS A 176 -8.75 -14.72 -20.36
CA LYS A 176 -8.83 -14.72 -18.89
C LYS A 176 -10.26 -14.53 -18.39
N LYS A 177 -10.64 -15.33 -17.41
CA LYS A 177 -11.88 -15.20 -16.62
C LYS A 177 -11.48 -14.79 -15.21
N ILE A 178 -12.01 -13.66 -14.74
CA ILE A 178 -11.64 -13.08 -13.47
C ILE A 178 -12.86 -13.12 -12.55
N THR A 179 -12.69 -13.65 -11.35
CA THR A 179 -13.69 -13.61 -10.29
C THR A 179 -13.16 -12.73 -9.15
N ILE A 180 -13.90 -11.69 -8.81
CA ILE A 180 -13.56 -10.80 -7.70
C ILE A 180 -14.48 -11.09 -6.54
N VAL A 181 -13.92 -11.47 -5.40
CA VAL A 181 -14.64 -11.73 -4.14
C VAL A 181 -14.52 -10.53 -3.23
N GLU A 182 -15.65 -10.01 -2.75
CA GLU A 182 -15.68 -8.83 -1.88
C GLU A 182 -16.76 -9.00 -0.80
N GLN A 183 -16.38 -8.80 0.46
CA GLN A 183 -17.29 -8.91 1.61
C GLN A 183 -18.34 -7.79 1.65
N MET A 184 -18.02 -6.63 1.09
CA MET A 184 -18.98 -5.53 1.00
C MET A 184 -19.95 -5.74 -0.16
N GLY A 185 -21.16 -5.17 -0.07
CA GLY A 185 -22.16 -5.27 -1.12
C GLY A 185 -21.81 -4.54 -2.43
N ARG A 186 -20.67 -3.87 -2.50
CA ARG A 186 -20.20 -3.15 -3.70
C ARG A 186 -18.68 -2.97 -3.71
N PRO A 187 -18.06 -2.80 -4.88
CA PRO A 187 -16.63 -2.50 -4.97
C PRO A 187 -16.33 -1.08 -4.49
N LEU A 188 -15.08 -0.81 -4.12
CA LEU A 188 -14.56 0.52 -3.75
C LEU A 188 -15.36 1.24 -2.65
N PHE A 189 -15.94 0.50 -1.72
CA PHE A 189 -16.82 0.99 -0.66
C PHE A 189 -16.28 2.25 0.06
N ARG A 190 -14.98 2.28 0.34
CA ARG A 190 -14.33 3.40 1.06
C ARG A 190 -13.98 4.59 0.18
N TYR A 191 -14.11 4.48 -1.12
CA TYR A 191 -13.60 5.49 -2.05
C TYR A 191 -14.70 6.22 -2.83
N PHE A 192 -15.76 5.50 -3.20
CA PHE A 192 -16.81 6.03 -4.06
C PHE A 192 -18.20 5.72 -3.51
N ASP A 193 -19.12 6.62 -3.75
CA ASP A 193 -20.53 6.41 -3.43
C ASP A 193 -21.21 5.40 -4.38
N PRO A 194 -22.39 4.84 -4.01
CA PRO A 194 -23.10 3.84 -4.80
C PRO A 194 -23.33 4.24 -6.26
N ASP A 195 -23.68 5.51 -6.53
CA ASP A 195 -23.92 5.99 -7.88
C ASP A 195 -22.69 5.91 -8.78
N MET A 196 -21.50 6.22 -8.22
CA MET A 196 -20.24 6.13 -8.95
C MET A 196 -19.84 4.67 -9.19
N THR A 197 -20.03 3.80 -8.20
CA THR A 197 -19.74 2.37 -8.38
C THR A 197 -20.70 1.69 -9.35
N LYS A 198 -21.95 2.17 -9.50
CA LYS A 198 -22.88 1.73 -10.53
C LYS A 198 -22.38 2.02 -11.95
N ILE A 199 -21.79 3.21 -12.16
CA ILE A 199 -21.16 3.58 -13.44
C ILE A 199 -19.99 2.64 -13.73
N LEU A 200 -19.12 2.39 -12.73
CA LEU A 200 -18.02 1.44 -12.88
C LEU A 200 -18.51 0.05 -13.26
N LEU A 201 -19.50 -0.49 -12.54
CA LEU A 201 -20.05 -1.82 -12.79
C LEU A 201 -20.61 -1.96 -14.21
N SER A 202 -21.20 -0.89 -14.79
CA SER A 202 -21.68 -0.90 -16.16
C SER A 202 -20.58 -0.91 -17.24
N ALA A 203 -19.37 -0.53 -16.89
CA ALA A 203 -18.20 -0.53 -17.78
C ALA A 203 -17.40 -1.85 -17.74
N ILE A 204 -17.71 -2.73 -16.81
CA ILE A 204 -16.97 -3.98 -16.59
C ILE A 204 -17.32 -5.02 -17.67
N PRO A 205 -16.32 -5.64 -18.32
CA PRO A 205 -16.57 -6.64 -19.33
C PRO A 205 -17.13 -7.95 -18.74
N PRO A 206 -17.95 -8.73 -19.49
CA PRO A 206 -18.60 -9.94 -18.99
C PRO A 206 -17.66 -11.03 -18.45
N ARG A 207 -16.38 -10.97 -18.79
CA ARG A 207 -15.35 -11.91 -18.31
C ARG A 207 -14.88 -11.63 -16.88
N VAL A 208 -15.30 -10.51 -16.28
CA VAL A 208 -15.02 -10.14 -14.89
C VAL A 208 -16.32 -10.28 -14.09
N ASN A 209 -16.36 -11.26 -13.22
CA ASN A 209 -17.50 -11.56 -12.37
C ASN A 209 -17.24 -11.07 -10.94
N PHE A 210 -18.27 -10.50 -10.33
CA PHE A 210 -18.23 -10.09 -8.91
C PHE A 210 -19.06 -11.03 -8.06
N ARG A 211 -18.48 -11.40 -6.92
CA ARG A 211 -19.14 -12.05 -5.80
C ARG A 211 -19.12 -11.06 -4.64
N LEU A 212 -20.12 -10.20 -4.61
CA LEU A 212 -20.29 -9.14 -3.63
C LEU A 212 -21.10 -9.62 -2.44
N GLY A 213 -20.81 -9.11 -1.24
CA GLY A 213 -21.41 -9.56 0.00
C GLY A 213 -20.93 -10.95 0.45
N GLU A 214 -19.88 -11.48 -0.17
CA GLU A 214 -19.34 -12.79 0.14
C GLU A 214 -17.99 -12.66 0.87
N THR A 215 -17.95 -13.25 2.06
CA THR A 215 -16.72 -13.29 2.84
C THR A 215 -15.84 -14.44 2.38
N PHE A 216 -14.62 -14.12 1.96
CA PHE A 216 -13.59 -15.13 1.69
C PHE A 216 -13.28 -15.90 2.98
N SER A 217 -13.36 -17.23 2.93
CA SER A 217 -13.15 -18.10 4.10
C SER A 217 -11.95 -19.03 3.97
N GLY A 218 -11.35 -19.14 2.79
CA GLY A 218 -10.15 -19.95 2.64
C GLY A 218 -9.85 -20.39 1.21
N LEU A 219 -8.70 -21.05 1.06
CA LEU A 219 -8.24 -21.69 -0.16
C LEU A 219 -7.85 -23.13 0.14
N LYS A 220 -8.26 -24.06 -0.71
CA LYS A 220 -7.87 -25.47 -0.61
C LYS A 220 -7.23 -25.92 -1.91
N LEU A 221 -6.27 -26.81 -1.84
CA LEU A 221 -5.78 -27.54 -3.01
C LEU A 221 -6.57 -28.83 -3.17
N THR A 222 -6.97 -29.10 -4.40
CA THR A 222 -7.51 -30.42 -4.79
C THR A 222 -6.36 -31.35 -5.18
N GLY A 223 -6.66 -32.66 -5.27
CA GLY A 223 -5.66 -33.67 -5.65
C GLY A 223 -5.02 -33.46 -7.01
N ASP A 224 -5.68 -32.72 -7.92
CA ASP A 224 -5.17 -32.27 -9.22
C ASP A 224 -4.45 -30.90 -9.15
N GLN A 225 -4.09 -30.45 -7.97
CA GLN A 225 -3.40 -29.18 -7.69
C GLN A 225 -4.15 -27.90 -8.12
N LYS A 226 -5.46 -27.95 -8.31
CA LYS A 226 -6.25 -26.74 -8.48
C LYS A 226 -6.53 -26.08 -7.15
N VAL A 227 -6.56 -24.75 -7.15
CA VAL A 227 -6.97 -23.98 -5.99
C VAL A 227 -8.50 -23.92 -5.98
N VAL A 228 -9.09 -24.26 -4.86
CA VAL A 228 -10.54 -24.03 -4.63
C VAL A 228 -10.67 -22.87 -3.67
N THR A 229 -11.26 -21.80 -4.15
CA THR A 229 -11.63 -20.64 -3.34
C THR A 229 -12.95 -20.91 -2.65
N THR A 230 -12.98 -20.72 -1.32
CA THR A 230 -14.17 -20.91 -0.50
C THR A 230 -14.69 -19.54 -0.03
N CYS A 231 -15.99 -19.31 -0.22
CA CYS A 231 -16.66 -18.07 0.17
C CYS A 231 -18.01 -18.45 0.81
N GLY A 232 -18.14 -18.31 2.12
CA GLY A 232 -19.28 -18.83 2.86
C GLY A 232 -19.46 -20.33 2.58
N ASP A 233 -20.65 -20.73 2.13
CA ASP A 233 -20.99 -22.13 1.81
C ASP A 233 -20.63 -22.53 0.38
N SER A 234 -20.14 -21.61 -0.44
CA SER A 234 -19.81 -21.88 -1.84
C SER A 234 -18.29 -22.03 -2.05
N SER A 235 -17.94 -22.87 -3.03
CA SER A 235 -16.55 -23.04 -3.43
C SER A 235 -16.46 -23.20 -4.96
N PHE A 236 -15.39 -22.70 -5.55
CA PHE A 236 -15.17 -22.77 -7.00
C PHE A 236 -13.67 -22.87 -7.32
N PRO A 237 -13.32 -23.56 -8.44
CA PRO A 237 -11.94 -23.74 -8.82
C PRO A 237 -11.35 -22.47 -9.43
N THR A 238 -10.04 -22.28 -9.20
CA THR A 238 -9.25 -21.21 -9.79
C THR A 238 -7.84 -21.70 -10.12
N ASP A 239 -7.21 -21.13 -11.13
CA ASP A 239 -5.82 -21.46 -11.49
C ASP A 239 -4.84 -20.69 -10.58
N ALA A 240 -5.20 -19.47 -10.20
CA ALA A 240 -4.44 -18.63 -9.30
C ALA A 240 -5.36 -17.71 -8.48
N ALA A 241 -5.01 -17.47 -7.22
CA ALA A 241 -5.70 -16.53 -6.35
C ALA A 241 -4.78 -15.39 -5.94
N VAL A 242 -5.26 -14.15 -6.01
CA VAL A 242 -4.52 -12.95 -5.62
C VAL A 242 -5.14 -12.34 -4.38
N LEU A 243 -4.33 -12.11 -3.35
CA LEU A 243 -4.77 -11.42 -2.14
C LEU A 243 -4.59 -9.91 -2.31
N ALA A 244 -5.69 -9.21 -2.60
CA ALA A 244 -5.77 -7.76 -2.72
C ALA A 244 -6.46 -7.12 -1.50
N LEU A 245 -6.24 -7.72 -0.33
CA LEU A 245 -6.79 -7.28 0.96
C LEU A 245 -5.98 -6.13 1.55
N ASN A 246 -6.60 -5.40 2.47
CA ASN A 246 -5.93 -4.31 3.18
C ASN A 246 -4.62 -4.78 3.82
N PRO A 247 -3.52 -4.07 3.60
CA PRO A 247 -2.25 -4.39 4.23
C PRO A 247 -2.31 -4.12 5.74
N ARG A 248 -1.48 -4.84 6.50
CA ARG A 248 -1.25 -4.57 7.93
C ARG A 248 0.14 -3.95 8.13
N PRO A 249 0.32 -3.10 9.13
CA PRO A 249 1.64 -2.57 9.49
C PRO A 249 2.65 -3.70 9.71
N THR A 250 3.88 -3.52 9.24
CA THR A 250 4.98 -4.47 9.48
C THR A 250 5.58 -4.19 10.85
N ILE A 251 5.25 -5.01 11.84
CA ILE A 251 5.62 -4.78 13.25
C ILE A 251 6.62 -5.78 13.81
N ASP A 252 7.09 -6.74 13.04
CA ASP A 252 7.96 -7.84 13.50
C ASP A 252 9.24 -7.35 14.18
N LEU A 253 9.69 -6.17 13.84
CA LEU A 253 10.89 -5.53 14.40
C LEU A 253 10.60 -4.63 15.61
N ILE A 254 9.33 -4.35 15.91
CA ILE A 254 8.93 -3.39 16.94
C ILE A 254 9.04 -4.06 18.31
N PRO A 255 9.93 -3.58 19.22
CA PRO A 255 10.05 -4.14 20.55
C PRO A 255 8.87 -3.72 21.43
N THR A 256 8.59 -4.51 22.47
CA THR A 256 7.49 -4.28 23.41
C THR A 256 7.56 -2.96 24.18
N SER A 257 8.71 -2.30 24.19
CA SER A 257 8.90 -0.97 24.77
C SER A 257 8.28 0.17 23.95
N ILE A 258 7.91 -0.10 22.69
CA ILE A 258 7.21 0.84 21.81
C ILE A 258 5.74 0.45 21.78
N GLU A 259 4.87 1.38 22.16
CA GLU A 259 3.43 1.13 22.21
C GLU A 259 2.82 0.99 20.81
N LEU A 260 1.92 0.02 20.67
CA LEU A 260 1.07 -0.16 19.51
C LEU A 260 -0.37 0.23 19.84
N GLU A 261 -1.12 0.64 18.84
CA GLU A 261 -2.58 0.78 18.89
C GLU A 261 -3.25 -0.60 18.76
N PHE A 262 -4.55 -0.70 19.04
CA PHE A 262 -5.30 -1.97 18.98
C PHE A 262 -5.30 -2.62 17.59
N ASP A 263 -5.11 -1.84 16.52
CA ASP A 263 -5.02 -2.30 15.12
C ASP A 263 -3.59 -2.59 14.66
N SER A 264 -2.66 -2.70 15.60
CA SER A 264 -1.23 -2.95 15.38
C SER A 264 -0.48 -1.81 14.70
N THR A 265 -1.06 -0.63 14.52
CA THR A 265 -0.30 0.55 14.11
C THR A 265 0.59 1.04 15.26
N VAL A 266 1.75 1.60 14.94
CA VAL A 266 2.64 2.19 15.95
C VAL A 266 2.00 3.47 16.49
N LYS A 267 1.88 3.57 17.81
CA LYS A 267 1.36 4.76 18.48
C LYS A 267 2.35 5.90 18.36
N VAL A 268 1.90 7.01 17.78
CA VAL A 268 2.73 8.21 17.58
C VAL A 268 1.98 9.48 17.94
N ASN A 269 2.75 10.51 18.31
CA ASN A 269 2.23 11.86 18.46
C ASN A 269 2.06 12.55 17.09
N LYS A 270 1.63 13.81 17.08
CA LYS A 270 1.42 14.60 15.84
C LYS A 270 2.70 14.82 15.00
N HIS A 271 3.87 14.57 15.57
CA HIS A 271 5.17 14.71 14.94
C HIS A 271 5.74 13.36 14.47
N MET A 272 4.95 12.29 14.56
CA MET A 272 5.36 10.92 14.23
C MET A 272 6.41 10.33 15.20
N GLN A 273 6.61 10.92 16.36
CA GLN A 273 7.47 10.39 17.41
C GLN A 273 6.71 9.32 18.21
N THR A 274 7.35 8.22 18.49
CA THR A 274 6.79 7.09 19.27
C THR A 274 6.82 7.40 20.78
N THR A 275 6.57 6.39 21.60
CA THR A 275 6.78 6.48 23.06
C THR A 275 8.25 6.60 23.46
N ASP A 276 9.18 6.20 22.58
CA ASP A 276 10.61 6.48 22.72
C ASP A 276 10.94 7.82 22.04
N PRO A 277 11.56 8.79 22.74
CA PRO A 277 11.83 10.11 22.19
C PRO A 277 12.82 10.13 21.02
N ASN A 278 13.63 9.10 20.85
CA ASN A 278 14.61 8.99 19.78
C ASN A 278 14.11 8.18 18.59
N ILE A 279 12.89 7.62 18.67
CA ILE A 279 12.34 6.75 17.64
C ILE A 279 11.06 7.34 17.05
N TYR A 280 11.01 7.41 15.72
CA TYR A 280 9.87 7.86 14.92
C TYR A 280 9.32 6.71 14.09
N ALA A 281 8.03 6.72 13.81
CA ALA A 281 7.40 5.80 12.87
C ALA A 281 6.59 6.58 11.84
N ILE A 282 6.69 6.20 10.56
CA ILE A 282 6.10 6.92 9.43
C ILE A 282 5.50 5.97 8.38
N GLY A 283 4.71 6.53 7.47
CA GLY A 283 4.08 5.79 6.37
C GLY A 283 3.01 4.82 6.87
N ASP A 284 2.98 3.63 6.27
CA ASP A 284 1.98 2.59 6.57
C ASP A 284 2.14 1.93 7.95
N LEU A 285 3.04 2.42 8.80
CA LEU A 285 3.15 1.98 10.19
C LEU A 285 2.18 2.70 11.12
N VAL A 286 1.63 3.85 10.73
CA VAL A 286 0.95 4.77 11.65
C VAL A 286 -0.44 5.19 11.16
N LYS A 287 -1.26 5.63 12.11
CA LYS A 287 -2.51 6.37 11.82
C LYS A 287 -2.24 7.88 11.82
N VAL A 288 -3.01 8.60 11.03
CA VAL A 288 -2.97 10.06 10.93
C VAL A 288 -4.34 10.68 11.18
N PRO A 289 -4.43 11.94 11.63
CA PRO A 289 -5.71 12.66 11.70
C PRO A 289 -6.39 12.66 10.33
N PHE A 290 -7.69 12.38 10.28
CA PHE A 290 -8.43 12.23 9.04
C PHE A 290 -9.60 13.22 8.96
N GLY A 291 -9.49 14.22 8.09
CA GLY A 291 -10.46 15.31 8.00
C GLY A 291 -10.64 16.01 9.34
N SER A 292 -11.85 16.39 9.65
CA SER A 292 -12.26 16.98 10.93
C SER A 292 -12.62 15.92 12.00
N MET A 293 -12.39 14.63 11.74
CA MET A 293 -12.70 13.56 12.69
C MET A 293 -11.80 13.63 13.92
N VAL A 294 -12.35 13.25 15.07
CA VAL A 294 -11.61 13.17 16.34
C VAL A 294 -10.60 12.01 16.29
N GLU A 295 -10.96 10.93 15.62
CA GLU A 295 -10.15 9.73 15.56
C GLU A 295 -9.17 9.76 14.37
N LYS A 296 -8.00 9.16 14.59
CA LYS A 296 -7.01 8.93 13.55
C LYS A 296 -7.43 7.75 12.66
N ALA A 297 -7.13 7.83 11.36
CA ALA A 297 -7.38 6.77 10.40
C ALA A 297 -6.08 6.14 9.86
N TYR A 298 -6.15 4.86 9.54
CA TYR A 298 -5.11 4.15 8.82
C TYR A 298 -5.28 4.39 7.32
N LEU A 299 -4.36 5.15 6.74
CA LEU A 299 -4.39 5.59 5.34
C LEU A 299 -3.09 5.19 4.62
N PRO A 300 -2.97 3.94 4.14
CA PRO A 300 -1.76 3.44 3.47
C PRO A 300 -1.67 3.99 2.04
N LEU A 301 -1.28 5.26 1.92
CA LEU A 301 -1.16 6.01 0.67
C LEU A 301 0.21 6.68 0.57
N ILE A 302 0.76 6.75 -0.64
CA ILE A 302 2.06 7.40 -0.91
C ILE A 302 2.05 8.88 -0.46
N SER A 303 0.94 9.60 -0.66
CA SER A 303 0.78 10.98 -0.21
C SER A 303 0.89 11.12 1.30
N ILE A 304 0.33 10.16 2.05
CA ILE A 304 0.41 10.12 3.51
C ILE A 304 1.82 9.72 3.96
N ALA A 305 2.45 8.76 3.29
CA ALA A 305 3.83 8.39 3.57
C ALA A 305 4.79 9.58 3.47
N LYS A 306 4.65 10.41 2.42
CA LYS A 306 5.43 11.64 2.26
C LYS A 306 5.09 12.69 3.32
N LYS A 307 3.82 12.84 3.68
CA LYS A 307 3.36 13.79 4.70
C LYS A 307 3.88 13.45 6.09
N THR A 308 3.84 12.17 6.48
CA THR A 308 4.39 11.69 7.75
C THR A 308 5.91 11.85 7.81
N ALA A 309 6.61 11.56 6.71
CA ALA A 309 8.06 11.76 6.58
C ALA A 309 8.45 13.24 6.77
N LEU A 310 7.71 14.16 6.16
CA LEU A 310 7.95 15.60 6.30
C LEU A 310 7.71 16.09 7.74
N ALA A 311 6.66 15.59 8.41
CA ALA A 311 6.35 15.94 9.78
C ALA A 311 7.46 15.49 10.74
N ALA A 312 7.94 14.25 10.61
CA ALA A 312 9.07 13.73 11.38
C ALA A 312 10.33 14.54 11.12
N ALA A 313 10.70 14.78 9.86
CA ALA A 313 11.91 15.51 9.51
C ALA A 313 11.91 16.96 10.04
N ARG A 314 10.77 17.65 9.99
CA ARG A 314 10.64 19.02 10.55
C ARG A 314 10.79 19.04 12.07
N HIS A 315 10.27 18.07 12.77
CA HIS A 315 10.40 17.98 14.21
C HIS A 315 11.84 17.65 14.61
N ILE A 316 12.46 16.65 13.96
CA ILE A 316 13.86 16.26 14.21
C ILE A 316 14.83 17.41 13.95
N SER A 317 14.58 18.21 12.91
CA SER A 317 15.42 19.38 12.58
C SER A 317 15.18 20.60 13.46
N GLY A 318 14.13 20.61 14.28
CA GLY A 318 13.68 21.80 15.00
C GLY A 318 13.11 22.91 14.12
N SER A 319 12.94 22.68 12.80
CA SER A 319 12.50 23.71 11.85
C SER A 319 11.00 24.05 12.00
N SER A 320 10.19 23.16 12.56
CA SER A 320 8.78 23.43 12.83
C SER A 320 8.21 22.46 13.87
N ASN A 321 7.47 23.02 14.81
CA ASN A 321 6.69 22.25 15.81
C ASN A 321 5.23 22.03 15.34
N ARG A 322 4.92 22.32 14.06
CA ARG A 322 3.61 22.05 13.45
C ARG A 322 3.57 20.61 12.97
N GLY A 323 2.97 19.74 13.76
CA GLY A 323 2.74 18.35 13.37
C GLY A 323 1.67 18.17 12.30
N ILE A 324 1.28 16.93 12.02
CA ILE A 324 0.13 16.62 11.16
C ILE A 324 -1.14 16.92 11.94
N THR A 325 -1.94 17.83 11.42
CA THR A 325 -3.23 18.23 12.02
C THR A 325 -4.42 17.69 11.24
N GLU A 326 -4.22 17.42 9.96
CA GLU A 326 -5.27 16.95 9.07
C GLU A 326 -4.69 16.15 7.90
N SER A 327 -5.42 15.15 7.46
CA SER A 327 -5.11 14.36 6.26
C SER A 327 -6.39 14.00 5.52
N GLN A 328 -6.31 13.82 4.22
CA GLN A 328 -7.43 13.39 3.39
C GLN A 328 -7.06 12.11 2.66
N ARG A 329 -8.05 11.24 2.47
CA ARG A 329 -7.93 10.06 1.62
C ARG A 329 -8.22 10.48 0.18
N THR A 330 -7.18 10.95 -0.51
CA THR A 330 -7.28 11.37 -1.91
C THR A 330 -6.66 10.32 -2.79
N ILE A 331 -7.42 9.84 -3.77
CA ILE A 331 -6.97 8.85 -4.76
C ILE A 331 -7.38 9.27 -6.17
N GLY A 332 -6.62 8.79 -7.15
CA GLY A 332 -6.98 8.78 -8.55
C GLY A 332 -6.63 7.43 -9.13
N THR A 333 -7.50 6.86 -9.97
CA THR A 333 -7.32 5.56 -10.59
C THR A 333 -7.94 5.50 -11.97
N PHE A 334 -7.49 4.53 -12.78
CA PHE A 334 -8.07 4.23 -14.08
C PHE A 334 -8.57 2.79 -14.10
N LEU A 335 -9.88 2.60 -14.21
CA LEU A 335 -10.53 1.29 -14.09
C LEU A 335 -11.48 1.08 -15.27
N PHE A 336 -11.26 0.03 -16.05
CA PHE A 336 -12.13 -0.40 -17.17
C PHE A 336 -12.54 0.75 -18.12
N GLY A 337 -11.58 1.63 -18.44
CA GLY A 337 -11.82 2.77 -19.34
C GLY A 337 -12.27 4.06 -18.65
N LEU A 338 -12.46 4.05 -17.33
CA LEU A 338 -12.93 5.20 -16.56
C LEU A 338 -11.81 5.81 -15.72
N TYR A 339 -11.58 7.11 -15.82
CA TYR A 339 -10.79 7.89 -14.87
C TYR A 339 -11.67 8.22 -13.67
N MET A 340 -11.24 7.84 -12.49
CA MET A 340 -11.99 8.03 -11.26
C MET A 340 -11.11 8.69 -10.20
N GLY A 341 -11.66 9.68 -9.51
CA GLY A 341 -10.98 10.37 -8.41
C GLY A 341 -11.91 10.55 -7.22
N SER A 342 -11.33 10.51 -6.02
CA SER A 342 -12.06 10.65 -4.77
C SER A 342 -11.20 11.31 -3.72
N THR A 343 -11.84 12.08 -2.83
CA THR A 343 -11.20 12.65 -1.63
C THR A 343 -12.18 12.63 -0.46
N GLY A 344 -11.69 12.34 0.74
CA GLY A 344 -12.49 12.29 1.96
C GLY A 344 -13.20 10.95 2.19
N ILE A 345 -14.44 11.03 2.70
CA ILE A 345 -15.29 9.88 3.05
C ILE A 345 -16.46 9.71 2.08
N THR A 346 -17.03 8.51 2.02
CA THR A 346 -18.27 8.24 1.28
C THR A 346 -19.51 8.56 2.14
N SER A 347 -20.70 8.65 1.51
CA SER A 347 -21.95 8.83 2.24
C SER A 347 -22.23 7.69 3.22
N GLU A 348 -21.89 6.47 2.86
CA GLU A 348 -22.05 5.31 3.74
C GLU A 348 -21.07 5.32 4.91
N GLU A 349 -19.83 5.74 4.67
CA GLU A 349 -18.87 5.93 5.78
C GLU A 349 -19.32 7.07 6.71
N SER A 350 -19.91 8.15 6.17
CA SER A 350 -20.41 9.24 7.01
C SER A 350 -21.50 8.78 7.98
N VAL A 351 -22.38 7.89 7.54
CA VAL A 351 -23.39 7.26 8.40
C VAL A 351 -22.74 6.42 9.49
N LEU A 352 -21.75 5.58 9.13
CA LEU A 352 -21.02 4.74 10.10
C LEU A 352 -20.25 5.57 11.15
N LEU A 353 -19.79 6.76 10.75
CA LEU A 353 -19.04 7.67 11.60
C LEU A 353 -19.93 8.70 12.31
N ASN A 354 -21.26 8.60 12.14
CA ASN A 354 -22.25 9.56 12.67
C ASN A 354 -21.93 11.02 12.30
N ILE A 355 -21.52 11.24 11.03
CA ILE A 355 -21.26 12.56 10.47
C ILE A 355 -22.43 12.94 9.55
N GLU A 356 -23.08 14.05 9.84
CA GLU A 356 -24.13 14.57 8.99
C GLU A 356 -23.57 15.08 7.66
N THR A 357 -24.12 14.61 6.53
CA THR A 357 -23.67 14.98 5.18
C THR A 357 -24.84 15.18 4.25
N GLN A 358 -24.69 16.09 3.28
CA GLN A 358 -25.60 16.22 2.15
C GLN A 358 -24.92 15.77 0.87
N ALA A 359 -25.58 14.93 0.08
CA ALA A 359 -25.05 14.43 -1.18
C ALA A 359 -25.71 15.15 -2.37
N PHE A 360 -24.89 15.68 -3.26
CA PHE A 360 -25.32 16.27 -4.53
C PHE A 360 -24.62 15.53 -5.66
N THR A 361 -25.42 15.05 -6.63
CA THR A 361 -24.87 14.41 -7.84
C THR A 361 -25.22 15.27 -9.05
N LYS A 362 -24.23 15.67 -9.81
CA LYS A 362 -24.42 16.40 -11.06
C LYS A 362 -23.64 15.76 -12.18
N LYS A 363 -24.30 15.54 -13.31
CA LYS A 363 -23.69 15.10 -14.56
C LYS A 363 -23.34 16.31 -15.39
N PHE A 364 -22.10 16.39 -15.84
CA PHE A 364 -21.63 17.43 -16.73
C PHE A 364 -21.27 16.80 -18.07
N SER A 365 -21.68 17.47 -19.18
CA SER A 365 -21.15 17.20 -20.50
C SER A 365 -20.07 18.21 -20.78
N TYR A 366 -18.84 17.76 -20.96
CA TYR A 366 -17.74 18.64 -21.35
C TYR A 366 -17.75 18.77 -22.87
N PHE A 367 -18.01 19.99 -23.35
CA PHE A 367 -17.79 20.36 -24.74
C PHE A 367 -16.35 20.90 -24.86
N SER A 368 -15.39 20.07 -25.17
CA SER A 368 -14.14 20.57 -25.68
C SER A 368 -14.28 20.78 -27.19
N GLN A 369 -13.60 21.80 -27.73
CA GLN A 369 -13.48 22.02 -29.18
C GLN A 369 -12.65 20.89 -29.87
N VAL A 370 -12.21 19.91 -29.14
CA VAL A 370 -11.54 18.70 -29.59
C VAL A 370 -12.44 17.53 -29.24
N ASN A 371 -12.96 16.84 -30.23
CA ASN A 371 -13.90 15.70 -30.27
C ASN A 371 -13.80 14.61 -29.17
N TYR A 372 -13.77 14.97 -27.88
CA TYR A 372 -13.88 14.04 -26.77
C TYR A 372 -15.25 14.22 -26.09
N GLN A 373 -16.09 13.21 -26.22
CA GLN A 373 -17.32 13.10 -25.42
C GLN A 373 -17.00 12.48 -24.05
N ASP A 374 -16.25 13.20 -23.25
CA ASP A 374 -16.02 12.77 -21.87
C ASP A 374 -17.18 13.23 -20.99
N ARG A 375 -17.83 12.28 -20.33
CA ARG A 375 -18.85 12.58 -19.32
C ARG A 375 -18.17 12.56 -17.95
N PHE A 376 -18.16 13.69 -17.28
CA PHE A 376 -17.71 13.77 -15.90
C PHE A 376 -18.91 13.71 -14.96
N SER A 377 -18.83 12.87 -13.94
CA SER A 377 -19.73 12.94 -12.79
C SER A 377 -18.92 13.46 -11.60
N LEU A 378 -19.31 14.59 -11.05
CA LEU A 378 -18.72 15.16 -9.85
C LEU A 378 -19.75 15.05 -8.74
N THR A 379 -19.44 14.33 -7.67
CA THR A 379 -20.21 14.34 -6.43
C THR A 379 -19.46 15.23 -5.45
N LEU A 380 -20.02 16.37 -5.13
CA LEU A 380 -19.53 17.26 -4.08
C LEU A 380 -20.32 16.98 -2.81
N LYS A 381 -19.59 16.78 -1.71
CA LYS A 381 -20.14 16.73 -0.36
C LYS A 381 -19.64 17.96 0.38
N ILE A 382 -20.54 18.68 0.95
CA ILE A 382 -20.29 19.86 1.79
C ILE A 382 -20.63 19.51 3.22
#